data_6906ba3b3b13edfa21bed244624d76aa
#
_entry.id   6906ba3b3b13edfa21bed244624d76aa
#
_cell.length_a   1.000
_cell.length_b   1.000
_cell.length_c   1.000
_cell.angle_alpha   90.00
_cell.angle_beta   90.00
_cell.angle_gamma   90.00
#
_symmetry.space_group_name_H-M   'P 1'
#
loop_
_entity.id
_entity.type
_entity.pdbx_description
1 polymer ?
#
loop_
_entity_poly.entity_id
_entity_poly.type
_entity_poly.pdbx_seq_one_letter_code
_entity_poly.pdbx_strand_id
1 'polypeptide(L)'
;MATTFNKIASVTVGSGGTSSIDFTSIPQIYKDLVLRVSVRTNRGFLTDALAVKLNNSTTGYSSRNATYDNGSPASYTDLFGAGYNLNTQGNGGTSSTFSNQEIYIPNYTGSTSKSFSSASVVENNGTDARVEMMANSWSNTSAVTSIILASYTGNTILQYSTATLYGIKNN
;
A
#
# COMPACT_ATOMS: atom_id res chain seq x y z
N MET A 1 17.78 -2.40 22.92
CA MET A 1 18.29 -3.16 21.76
C MET A 1 17.75 -2.54 20.49
N ALA A 2 18.50 -2.57 19.39
CA ALA A 2 18.06 -1.96 18.14
C ALA A 2 16.85 -2.74 17.57
N THR A 3 15.81 -2.02 17.16
CA THR A 3 14.71 -2.58 16.37
C THR A 3 15.26 -3.12 15.07
N THR A 4 15.05 -4.40 14.78
CA THR A 4 15.60 -5.03 13.60
C THR A 4 14.49 -5.25 12.58
N PHE A 5 14.67 -4.66 11.39
CA PHE A 5 13.85 -4.96 10.21
C PHE A 5 14.29 -6.31 9.63
N ASN A 6 13.39 -7.29 9.63
CA ASN A 6 13.61 -8.59 9.04
C ASN A 6 12.79 -8.70 7.76
N LYS A 7 13.45 -8.87 6.62
CA LYS A 7 12.74 -9.10 5.36
C LYS A 7 11.99 -10.43 5.42
N ILE A 8 10.66 -10.37 5.27
CA ILE A 8 9.78 -11.54 5.20
C ILE A 8 9.72 -12.04 3.76
N ALA A 9 9.38 -11.16 2.83
CA ALA A 9 9.26 -11.49 1.42
C ALA A 9 9.47 -10.25 0.53
N SER A 10 9.84 -10.47 -0.71
CA SER A 10 9.94 -9.43 -1.74
C SER A 10 9.42 -9.97 -3.07
N VAL A 11 8.68 -9.15 -3.79
CA VAL A 11 8.16 -9.45 -5.12
C VAL A 11 8.65 -8.38 -6.08
N THR A 12 9.11 -8.80 -7.25
CA THR A 12 9.34 -7.95 -8.42
C THR A 12 8.45 -8.46 -9.55
N VAL A 13 7.64 -7.58 -10.11
CA VAL A 13 6.71 -7.94 -11.18
C VAL A 13 7.50 -8.17 -12.48
N GLY A 14 7.32 -9.33 -13.07
CA GLY A 14 7.94 -9.73 -14.33
C GLY A 14 7.24 -9.17 -15.57
N SER A 15 7.71 -9.61 -16.76
CA SER A 15 7.10 -9.26 -18.04
C SER A 15 5.64 -9.72 -18.10
N GLY A 16 4.76 -8.89 -18.67
CA GLY A 16 3.32 -9.14 -18.71
C GLY A 16 2.54 -8.52 -17.55
N GLY A 17 3.21 -8.10 -16.48
CA GLY A 17 2.55 -7.50 -15.32
C GLY A 17 1.82 -8.54 -14.45
N THR A 18 1.02 -8.05 -13.49
CA THR A 18 0.18 -8.89 -12.63
C THR A 18 -1.08 -8.12 -12.20
N SER A 19 -2.16 -8.83 -11.88
CA SER A 19 -3.37 -8.25 -11.30
C SER A 19 -3.20 -7.90 -9.82
N SER A 20 -2.30 -8.59 -9.10
CA SER A 20 -2.02 -8.36 -7.68
C SER A 20 -0.59 -8.74 -7.30
N ILE A 21 -0.13 -8.22 -6.17
CA ILE A 21 1.05 -8.68 -5.45
C ILE A 21 0.56 -9.20 -4.10
N ASP A 22 0.82 -10.47 -3.82
CA ASP A 22 0.26 -11.17 -2.68
C ASP A 22 1.36 -11.62 -1.71
N PHE A 23 1.21 -11.26 -0.44
CA PHE A 23 1.98 -11.80 0.67
C PHE A 23 1.06 -12.70 1.49
N THR A 24 1.34 -14.00 1.48
CA THR A 24 0.56 -15.01 2.21
C THR A 24 1.40 -15.67 3.28
N SER A 25 0.75 -16.36 4.22
CA SER A 25 1.45 -17.09 5.31
C SER A 25 2.42 -16.21 6.09
N ILE A 26 2.01 -14.96 6.39
CA ILE A 26 2.84 -14.00 7.13
C ILE A 26 3.16 -14.58 8.51
N PRO A 27 4.46 -14.74 8.87
CA PRO A 27 4.86 -15.26 10.17
C PRO A 27 4.30 -14.43 11.31
N GLN A 28 3.80 -15.06 12.37
CA GLN A 28 3.17 -14.40 13.54
C GLN A 28 4.16 -14.16 14.69
N ILE A 29 5.44 -13.96 14.37
CA ILE A 29 6.55 -13.86 15.34
C ILE A 29 7.12 -12.44 15.48
N TYR A 30 6.60 -11.50 14.70
CA TYR A 30 7.00 -10.09 14.75
C TYR A 30 5.98 -9.28 15.56
N LYS A 31 6.39 -8.09 15.97
CA LYS A 31 5.51 -7.15 16.65
C LYS A 31 4.68 -6.37 15.65
N ASP A 32 5.35 -5.86 14.61
CA ASP A 32 4.76 -4.98 13.62
C ASP A 32 5.18 -5.39 12.20
N LEU A 33 4.46 -4.89 11.20
CA LEU A 33 4.81 -5.04 9.78
C LEU A 33 5.08 -3.69 9.15
N VAL A 34 6.04 -3.66 8.22
CA VAL A 34 6.26 -2.56 7.28
C VAL A 34 6.26 -3.11 5.87
N LEU A 35 5.47 -2.51 5.01
CA LEU A 35 5.44 -2.82 3.59
C LEU A 35 5.97 -1.61 2.81
N ARG A 36 6.98 -1.83 1.98
CA ARG A 36 7.53 -0.83 1.05
C ARG A 36 7.21 -1.21 -0.37
N VAL A 37 6.67 -0.24 -1.12
CA VAL A 37 6.10 -0.49 -2.43
C VAL A 37 6.56 0.57 -3.42
N SER A 38 6.93 0.13 -4.62
CA SER A 38 7.21 0.98 -5.76
C SER A 38 6.44 0.41 -6.95
N VAL A 39 5.35 1.07 -7.35
CA VAL A 39 4.36 0.51 -8.27
C VAL A 39 4.00 1.50 -9.37
N ARG A 40 3.78 0.94 -10.56
CA ARG A 40 3.13 1.58 -11.71
C ARG A 40 2.03 0.66 -12.23
N THR A 41 0.89 1.21 -12.63
CA THR A 41 -0.19 0.46 -13.27
C THR A 41 -0.35 0.83 -14.74
N ASN A 42 -1.11 0.01 -15.49
CA ASN A 42 -1.42 0.30 -16.88
C ASN A 42 -2.63 1.25 -17.05
N ARG A 43 -3.14 1.86 -15.98
CA ARG A 43 -4.21 2.85 -16.08
C ARG A 43 -3.77 4.02 -16.96
N GLY A 44 -4.58 4.39 -17.96
CA GLY A 44 -4.29 5.44 -18.93
C GLY A 44 -4.29 6.88 -18.39
N PHE A 45 -4.40 7.07 -17.06
CA PHE A 45 -4.32 8.36 -16.37
C PHE A 45 -2.95 8.56 -15.74
N LEU A 46 -2.67 9.80 -15.28
CA LEU A 46 -1.41 10.12 -14.59
C LEU A 46 -1.24 9.33 -13.30
N THR A 47 -2.33 9.14 -12.57
CA THR A 47 -2.35 8.39 -11.32
C THR A 47 -3.41 7.28 -11.34
N ASP A 48 -3.22 6.28 -10.48
CA ASP A 48 -4.17 5.23 -10.13
C ASP A 48 -4.28 5.14 -8.61
N ALA A 49 -5.14 4.29 -8.11
CA ALA A 49 -5.27 3.95 -6.70
C ALA A 49 -4.87 2.49 -6.46
N LEU A 50 -3.97 2.26 -5.51
CA LEU A 50 -3.57 0.92 -5.09
C LEU A 50 -4.35 0.53 -3.84
N ALA A 51 -5.17 -0.51 -3.94
CA ALA A 51 -5.89 -1.08 -2.81
C ALA A 51 -4.98 -2.02 -2.01
N VAL A 52 -5.05 -1.92 -0.69
CA VAL A 52 -4.37 -2.81 0.27
C VAL A 52 -5.44 -3.60 1.02
N LYS A 53 -5.43 -4.91 0.89
CA LYS A 53 -6.40 -5.80 1.55
C LYS A 53 -5.69 -6.67 2.58
N LEU A 54 -6.11 -6.58 3.82
CA LEU A 54 -5.66 -7.44 4.90
C LEU A 54 -6.56 -8.69 4.95
N ASN A 55 -5.96 -9.87 4.96
CA ASN A 55 -6.66 -11.16 4.94
C ASN A 55 -7.69 -11.30 3.83
N ASN A 56 -7.41 -10.72 2.65
CA ASN A 56 -8.34 -10.66 1.51
C ASN A 56 -9.72 -10.05 1.82
N SER A 57 -9.84 -9.28 2.91
CA SER A 57 -11.08 -8.60 3.27
C SER A 57 -11.35 -7.44 2.31
N THR A 58 -12.61 -7.24 1.98
CA THR A 58 -13.10 -6.11 1.18
C THR A 58 -14.00 -5.16 1.98
N THR A 59 -14.14 -5.39 3.30
CA THR A 59 -15.03 -4.64 4.17
C THR A 59 -14.36 -4.27 5.50
N GLY A 60 -14.98 -3.36 6.24
CA GLY A 60 -14.53 -2.96 7.56
C GLY A 60 -13.38 -1.94 7.57
N TYR A 61 -13.08 -1.32 6.44
CA TYR A 61 -12.06 -0.28 6.35
C TYR A 61 -12.66 1.12 6.51
N SER A 62 -11.88 2.00 7.13
CA SER A 62 -12.07 3.45 7.11
C SER A 62 -10.73 4.14 7.04
N SER A 63 -10.67 5.30 6.39
CA SER A 63 -9.46 6.11 6.29
C SER A 63 -9.74 7.59 6.32
N ARG A 64 -8.73 8.34 6.74
CA ARG A 64 -8.63 9.80 6.66
C ARG A 64 -7.30 10.11 6.01
N ASN A 65 -7.29 10.92 4.98
CA ASN A 65 -6.07 11.35 4.32
C ASN A 65 -5.86 12.87 4.43
N ALA A 66 -4.59 13.23 4.45
CA ALA A 66 -4.10 14.56 4.13
C ALA A 66 -3.26 14.41 2.86
N THR A 67 -3.61 15.14 1.83
CA THR A 67 -2.93 15.08 0.54
C THR A 67 -2.50 16.46 0.09
N TYR A 68 -1.40 16.50 -0.63
CA TYR A 68 -0.96 17.67 -1.38
C TYR A 68 -0.95 17.26 -2.86
N ASP A 69 -1.88 17.84 -3.60
CA ASP A 69 -2.14 17.50 -5.01
C ASP A 69 -1.85 18.73 -5.86
N ASN A 70 -0.82 18.65 -6.70
CA ASN A 70 -0.44 19.71 -7.64
C ASN A 70 -0.34 21.11 -7.01
N GLY A 71 0.26 21.21 -5.83
CA GLY A 71 0.42 22.48 -5.14
C GLY A 71 -0.74 22.91 -4.24
N SER A 72 -1.79 22.09 -4.12
CA SER A 72 -2.96 22.41 -3.29
C SER A 72 -3.15 21.39 -2.17
N PRO A 73 -3.24 21.82 -0.90
CA PRO A 73 -3.58 20.90 0.19
C PRO A 73 -5.05 20.50 0.12
N ALA A 74 -5.34 19.25 0.39
CA ALA A 74 -6.69 18.73 0.53
C ALA A 74 -6.76 17.62 1.58
N SER A 75 -7.96 17.34 2.08
CA SER A 75 -8.20 16.23 2.99
C SER A 75 -9.50 15.53 2.59
N TYR A 76 -9.49 14.21 2.64
CA TYR A 76 -10.63 13.39 2.28
C TYR A 76 -10.92 12.35 3.37
N THR A 77 -12.18 11.97 3.43
CA THR A 77 -12.63 10.81 4.17
C THR A 77 -12.98 9.73 3.17
N ASP A 78 -12.22 8.64 3.17
CA ASP A 78 -12.50 7.51 2.33
C ASP A 78 -13.13 6.38 3.14
N LEU A 79 -14.35 6.02 2.80
CA LEU A 79 -15.07 4.89 3.36
C LEU A 79 -15.17 3.77 2.31
N PHE A 80 -14.08 3.48 1.61
CA PHE A 80 -14.08 2.45 0.58
C PHE A 80 -14.08 1.07 1.21
N GLY A 81 -15.16 0.32 0.99
CA GLY A 81 -15.36 -1.03 1.53
C GLY A 81 -14.42 -2.11 0.98
N ALA A 82 -13.49 -1.77 0.11
CA ALA A 82 -12.65 -2.72 -0.63
C ALA A 82 -11.15 -2.63 -0.30
N GLY A 83 -10.79 -2.21 0.90
CA GLY A 83 -9.39 -1.96 1.23
C GLY A 83 -9.00 -0.51 0.91
N TYR A 84 -7.88 -0.12 1.38
CA TYR A 84 -7.36 1.21 1.38
C TYR A 84 -6.71 1.57 0.02
N ASN A 85 -6.86 2.81 -0.44
CA ASN A 85 -6.31 3.29 -1.70
C ASN A 85 -5.14 4.25 -1.50
N LEU A 86 -3.94 3.80 -1.88
CA LEU A 86 -2.75 4.65 -2.01
C LEU A 86 -2.65 5.19 -3.43
N ASN A 87 -2.40 6.49 -3.58
CA ASN A 87 -2.07 7.02 -4.90
C ASN A 87 -0.82 6.33 -5.46
N THR A 88 -0.92 5.86 -6.69
CA THR A 88 0.16 5.19 -7.40
C THR A 88 0.31 5.74 -8.81
N GLN A 89 1.45 5.49 -9.44
CA GLN A 89 1.71 5.95 -10.79
C GLN A 89 0.87 5.20 -11.82
N GLY A 90 0.16 5.93 -12.66
CA GLY A 90 -0.54 5.40 -13.83
C GLY A 90 0.30 5.47 -15.11
N ASN A 91 -0.18 4.84 -16.17
CA ASN A 91 0.54 4.77 -17.46
C ASN A 91 0.43 6.07 -18.28
N GLY A 92 -0.46 6.99 -17.92
CA GLY A 92 -0.54 8.32 -18.54
C GLY A 92 0.59 9.26 -18.12
N GLY A 93 1.32 8.98 -17.05
CA GLY A 93 2.49 9.74 -16.62
C GLY A 93 3.77 9.34 -17.38
N THR A 94 4.86 10.07 -17.11
CA THR A 94 6.17 9.82 -17.72
C THR A 94 6.56 8.35 -17.64
N SER A 95 7.06 7.79 -18.73
CA SER A 95 7.45 6.38 -18.80
C SER A 95 8.54 6.06 -17.79
N SER A 96 8.53 4.84 -17.25
CA SER A 96 9.51 4.34 -16.27
C SER A 96 9.54 5.09 -14.94
N THR A 97 8.53 5.90 -14.62
CA THR A 97 8.33 6.45 -13.27
C THR A 97 7.43 5.52 -12.44
N PHE A 98 7.73 5.40 -11.15
CA PHE A 98 7.01 4.55 -10.21
C PHE A 98 6.68 5.36 -8.95
N SER A 99 5.56 5.06 -8.31
CA SER A 99 5.24 5.60 -6.99
C SER A 99 6.19 5.06 -5.92
N ASN A 100 6.28 5.77 -4.79
CA ASN A 100 6.94 5.30 -3.57
C ASN A 100 5.92 5.31 -2.42
N GLN A 101 5.76 4.16 -1.76
CA GLN A 101 4.74 3.99 -0.73
C GLN A 101 5.30 3.20 0.45
N GLU A 102 4.89 3.59 1.65
CA GLU A 102 5.16 2.85 2.89
C GLU A 102 3.87 2.65 3.67
N ILE A 103 3.66 1.44 4.19
CA ILE A 103 2.52 1.08 5.04
C ILE A 103 3.08 0.46 6.32
N TYR A 104 2.72 1.02 7.47
CA TYR A 104 3.10 0.52 8.78
C TYR A 104 1.88 -0.03 9.52
N ILE A 105 1.93 -1.30 9.90
CA ILE A 105 0.86 -2.03 10.60
C ILE A 105 1.37 -2.47 11.96
N PRO A 106 1.09 -1.71 13.02
CA PRO A 106 1.48 -2.10 14.37
C PRO A 106 0.59 -3.23 14.90
N ASN A 107 1.13 -4.05 15.80
CA ASN A 107 0.38 -5.08 16.52
C ASN A 107 -0.46 -5.99 15.60
N TYR A 108 0.06 -6.36 14.44
CA TYR A 108 -0.69 -7.08 13.41
C TYR A 108 -1.21 -8.45 13.85
N THR A 109 -0.61 -9.07 14.88
CA THR A 109 -1.02 -10.34 15.47
C THR A 109 -2.08 -10.19 16.57
N GLY A 110 -2.31 -8.96 17.04
CA GLY A 110 -3.21 -8.68 18.16
C GLY A 110 -4.67 -8.97 17.87
N SER A 111 -5.45 -9.20 18.90
CA SER A 111 -6.89 -9.48 18.85
C SER A 111 -7.78 -8.23 18.91
N THR A 112 -7.26 -7.09 18.48
CA THR A 112 -7.99 -5.82 18.37
C THR A 112 -8.13 -5.38 16.91
N SER A 113 -9.01 -4.44 16.61
CA SER A 113 -9.03 -3.78 15.30
C SER A 113 -7.67 -3.21 14.95
N LYS A 114 -7.30 -3.26 13.67
CA LYS A 114 -5.99 -2.80 13.20
C LYS A 114 -6.07 -1.32 12.84
N SER A 115 -5.32 -0.48 13.54
CA SER A 115 -5.05 0.90 13.14
C SER A 115 -3.67 0.93 12.50
N PHE A 116 -3.53 1.50 11.31
CA PHE A 116 -2.29 1.52 10.57
C PHE A 116 -2.13 2.82 9.79
N SER A 117 -0.90 3.19 9.54
CA SER A 117 -0.57 4.40 8.77
C SER A 117 0.04 4.05 7.42
N SER A 118 -0.08 4.98 6.49
CA SER A 118 0.58 4.86 5.20
C SER A 118 0.91 6.22 4.63
N ALA A 119 1.95 6.23 3.81
CA ALA A 119 2.38 7.39 3.04
C ALA A 119 2.59 6.98 1.59
N SER A 120 2.25 7.86 0.66
CA SER A 120 2.53 7.70 -0.76
C SER A 120 3.08 8.98 -1.38
N VAL A 121 3.99 8.81 -2.32
CA VAL A 121 4.51 9.88 -3.16
C VAL A 121 4.43 9.42 -4.62
N VAL A 122 3.84 10.28 -5.44
CA VAL A 122 3.81 10.13 -6.89
C VAL A 122 4.41 11.38 -7.49
N GLU A 123 5.56 11.25 -8.12
CA GLU A 123 6.23 12.29 -8.91
C GLU A 123 6.60 11.69 -10.25
N ASN A 124 6.12 12.27 -11.31
CA ASN A 124 6.22 11.69 -12.65
C ASN A 124 7.04 12.54 -13.63
N ASN A 125 7.74 13.56 -13.13
CA ASN A 125 8.48 14.53 -13.95
C ASN A 125 7.58 15.18 -15.04
N GLY A 126 6.32 15.39 -14.71
CA GLY A 126 5.29 15.98 -15.55
C GLY A 126 4.54 17.08 -14.83
N THR A 127 3.21 17.09 -14.99
CA THR A 127 2.34 18.13 -14.44
C THR A 127 1.56 17.67 -13.20
N ASP A 128 1.72 16.43 -12.76
CA ASP A 128 0.97 15.87 -11.62
C ASP A 128 1.93 15.24 -10.60
N ALA A 129 1.97 15.82 -9.42
CA ALA A 129 2.71 15.31 -8.27
C ALA A 129 1.79 15.23 -7.06
N ARG A 130 1.85 14.13 -6.32
CA ARG A 130 1.03 13.91 -5.12
C ARG A 130 1.88 13.41 -3.96
N VAL A 131 1.60 13.98 -2.79
CA VAL A 131 2.08 13.48 -1.50
C VAL A 131 0.85 13.21 -0.65
N GLU A 132 0.77 12.04 -0.05
CA GLU A 132 -0.38 11.62 0.74
C GLU A 132 0.05 10.93 2.02
N MET A 133 -0.58 11.29 3.13
CA MET A 133 -0.47 10.61 4.42
C MET A 133 -1.85 10.17 4.88
N MET A 134 -1.96 8.95 5.39
CA MET A 134 -3.26 8.42 5.77
C MET A 134 -3.22 7.69 7.11
N ALA A 135 -4.28 7.94 7.88
CA ALA A 135 -4.65 7.16 9.04
C ALA A 135 -5.74 6.16 8.62
N ASN A 136 -5.49 4.88 8.87
CA ASN A 136 -6.35 3.79 8.43
C ASN A 136 -6.81 2.94 9.60
N SER A 137 -7.99 2.37 9.46
CA SER A 137 -8.52 1.36 10.37
C SER A 137 -9.12 0.21 9.58
N TRP A 138 -8.88 -1.01 10.05
CA TRP A 138 -9.60 -2.22 9.65
C TRP A 138 -10.30 -2.80 10.87
N SER A 139 -11.63 -2.75 10.86
CA SER A 139 -12.50 -3.18 11.97
C SER A 139 -12.63 -4.71 12.01
N ASN A 140 -11.50 -5.37 12.27
CA ASN A 140 -11.39 -6.82 12.39
C ASN A 140 -10.34 -7.18 13.45
N THR A 141 -10.68 -8.12 14.32
CA THR A 141 -9.84 -8.55 15.43
C THR A 141 -8.88 -9.70 15.10
N SER A 142 -9.01 -10.31 13.93
CA SER A 142 -8.13 -11.39 13.50
C SER A 142 -6.70 -10.90 13.27
N ALA A 143 -5.71 -11.73 13.53
CA ALA A 143 -4.34 -11.48 13.14
C ALA A 143 -4.22 -11.34 11.62
N VAL A 144 -3.32 -10.47 11.16
CA VAL A 144 -3.04 -10.32 9.72
C VAL A 144 -2.12 -11.44 9.26
N THR A 145 -2.65 -12.35 8.44
CA THR A 145 -1.92 -13.50 7.89
C THR A 145 -1.62 -13.35 6.41
N SER A 146 -2.27 -12.38 5.74
CA SER A 146 -1.99 -12.06 4.33
C SER A 146 -2.22 -10.58 4.04
N ILE A 147 -1.50 -10.06 3.05
CA ILE A 147 -1.66 -8.72 2.49
C ILE A 147 -1.70 -8.85 0.97
N ILE A 148 -2.71 -8.26 0.34
CA ILE A 148 -2.85 -8.20 -1.12
C ILE A 148 -2.81 -6.74 -1.55
N LEU A 149 -1.97 -6.46 -2.55
CA LEU A 149 -1.91 -5.19 -3.25
C LEU A 149 -2.50 -5.37 -4.65
N ALA A 150 -3.46 -4.55 -5.04
CA ALA A 150 -4.07 -4.59 -6.36
C ALA A 150 -4.48 -3.17 -6.79
N SER A 151 -4.57 -2.91 -8.08
CA SER A 151 -5.22 -1.67 -8.53
C SER A 151 -6.68 -1.65 -8.08
N TYR A 152 -7.11 -0.57 -7.46
CA TYR A 152 -8.53 -0.39 -7.07
C TYR A 152 -9.46 -0.38 -8.28
N THR A 153 -8.99 0.14 -9.39
CA THR A 153 -9.73 0.25 -10.65
C THR A 153 -9.60 -0.99 -11.54
N GLY A 154 -8.94 -2.06 -11.06
CA GLY A 154 -8.80 -3.33 -11.78
C GLY A 154 -7.71 -3.34 -12.86
N ASN A 155 -6.81 -2.37 -12.84
CA ASN A 155 -5.71 -2.29 -13.79
C ASN A 155 -4.57 -3.26 -13.43
N THR A 156 -3.76 -3.58 -14.43
CA THR A 156 -2.56 -4.42 -14.26
C THR A 156 -1.43 -3.62 -13.62
N ILE A 157 -0.78 -4.19 -12.62
CA ILE A 157 0.49 -3.70 -12.08
C ILE A 157 1.60 -4.07 -13.08
N LEU A 158 2.34 -3.07 -13.52
CA LEU A 158 3.32 -3.23 -14.60
C LEU A 158 4.63 -3.85 -14.14
N GLN A 159 5.35 -4.40 -15.13
CA GLN A 159 6.72 -4.91 -14.96
C GLN A 159 7.61 -3.89 -14.22
N TYR A 160 8.57 -4.41 -13.47
CA TYR A 160 9.51 -3.68 -12.58
C TYR A 160 8.88 -3.07 -11.33
N SER A 161 7.56 -3.12 -11.16
CA SER A 161 6.95 -2.82 -9.86
C SER A 161 7.48 -3.76 -8.80
N THR A 162 7.74 -3.22 -7.60
CA THR A 162 8.29 -4.00 -6.48
C THR A 162 7.49 -3.78 -5.21
N ALA A 163 7.42 -4.81 -4.39
CA ALA A 163 6.93 -4.70 -3.03
C ALA A 163 7.77 -5.58 -2.09
N THR A 164 8.11 -5.07 -0.91
CA THR A 164 8.86 -5.81 0.10
C THR A 164 8.18 -5.69 1.46
N LEU A 165 7.90 -6.83 2.07
CA LEU A 165 7.32 -6.93 3.40
C LEU A 165 8.43 -7.20 4.42
N TYR A 166 8.41 -6.42 5.51
CA TYR A 166 9.31 -6.55 6.65
C TYR A 166 8.51 -6.78 7.93
N GLY A 167 9.06 -7.61 8.81
CA GLY A 167 8.63 -7.75 10.19
C GLY A 167 9.59 -7.02 11.12
N ILE A 168 9.04 -6.35 12.14
CA ILE A 168 9.80 -5.65 13.16
C ILE A 168 9.70 -6.46 14.46
N LYS A 169 10.86 -6.83 15.02
CA LYS A 169 10.97 -7.36 16.37
C LYS A 169 11.32 -6.23 17.33
N ASN A 170 10.46 -6.00 18.31
CA ASN A 170 10.79 -5.24 19.50
C ASN A 170 11.14 -6.28 20.58
N ASN A 171 12.37 -6.27 21.02
CA ASN A 171 12.79 -7.08 22.18
C ASN A 171 12.42 -6.36 23.46
#